data_114758b56bdc2698370e517dad14b3c5
#
_entry.id   114758b56bdc2698370e517dad14b3c5
#
_cell.length_a   1.000
_cell.length_b   1.000
_cell.length_c   1.000
_cell.angle_alpha   90.00
_cell.angle_beta   90.00
_cell.angle_gamma   90.00
#
_symmetry.space_group_name_H-M   'P 1'
#
loop_
_entity.id
_entity.type
_entity.pdbx_description
1 polymer ?
#
loop_
_entity_poly.entity_id
_entity_poly.type
_entity_poly.pdbx_seq_one_letter_code
_entity_poly.pdbx_strand_id
1 'polypeptide(L)'
;WFESRLQKFPEIKTFTLSKESLKIPGIIPCEIRDILSKNEIPQEKSRFLSLYKTEQKHSEQEFSAAVKIFNSELAELKKIAEKNALESKKLILQNALPEEEIFQTLQNLENSFLTVAAQKKSLDFMKVLFPTEKLLKQKTEQLFPESENFSPLKRKTASFSAKYDFLAEKISNILKKSAILN
;
A
#
# COMPACT_ATOMS: atom_id res chain seq x y z
N TRP A 1 15.51 16.93 -3.02
CA TRP A 1 15.50 15.76 -3.90
C TRP A 1 15.60 16.16 -5.38
N PHE A 2 14.76 17.07 -5.87
CA PHE A 2 14.80 17.57 -7.26
C PHE A 2 16.11 18.26 -7.61
N GLU A 3 16.56 19.20 -6.78
CA GLU A 3 17.83 19.90 -6.96
C GLU A 3 19.02 18.95 -7.03
N SER A 4 19.08 17.98 -6.13
CA SER A 4 20.14 16.97 -6.12
C SER A 4 20.14 16.09 -7.38
N ARG A 5 18.96 15.82 -7.97
CA ARG A 5 18.86 15.08 -9.24
C ARG A 5 19.28 15.93 -10.44
N LEU A 6 18.86 17.18 -10.50
CA LEU A 6 19.26 18.11 -11.57
C LEU A 6 20.77 18.36 -11.60
N GLN A 7 21.40 18.42 -10.42
CA GLN A 7 22.87 18.53 -10.32
C GLN A 7 23.60 17.27 -10.81
N LYS A 8 23.00 16.07 -10.61
CA LYS A 8 23.61 14.81 -11.08
C LYS A 8 23.49 14.57 -12.57
N PHE A 9 22.49 15.19 -13.20
CA PHE A 9 22.16 14.99 -14.62
C PHE A 9 21.96 16.35 -15.31
N PRO A 10 23.02 17.18 -15.43
CA PRO A 10 22.92 18.54 -15.97
C PRO A 10 22.53 18.59 -17.45
N GLU A 11 22.69 17.48 -18.15
CA GLU A 11 22.29 17.31 -19.56
C GLU A 11 20.77 17.17 -19.74
N ILE A 12 20.05 16.81 -18.67
CA ILE A 12 18.59 16.62 -18.72
C ILE A 12 17.89 17.94 -18.43
N LYS A 13 17.24 18.52 -19.43
CA LYS A 13 16.40 19.70 -19.24
C LYS A 13 15.06 19.29 -18.66
N THR A 14 14.77 19.79 -17.46
CA THR A 14 13.50 19.53 -16.78
C THR A 14 12.59 20.76 -16.88
N PHE A 15 11.35 20.54 -17.30
CA PHE A 15 10.37 21.60 -17.50
C PHE A 15 9.17 21.44 -16.54
N THR A 16 8.54 22.57 -16.20
CA THR A 16 7.24 22.57 -15.52
C THR A 16 6.20 23.28 -16.39
N LEU A 17 5.00 22.70 -16.44
CA LEU A 17 3.85 23.27 -17.12
C LEU A 17 3.05 24.24 -16.25
N SER A 18 3.36 24.29 -14.95
CA SER A 18 2.69 25.20 -14.01
C SER A 18 3.52 26.45 -13.78
N LYS A 19 2.94 27.62 -14.05
CA LYS A 19 3.54 28.92 -13.74
C LYS A 19 3.55 29.20 -12.22
N GLU A 20 2.70 28.52 -11.47
CA GLU A 20 2.51 28.68 -10.02
C GLU A 20 3.25 27.61 -9.21
N SER A 21 3.97 26.68 -9.87
CA SER A 21 4.74 25.65 -9.18
C SER A 21 5.87 26.27 -8.36
N LEU A 22 6.27 25.56 -7.29
CA LEU A 22 7.45 25.91 -6.50
C LEU A 22 8.63 26.22 -7.41
N LYS A 23 9.25 27.39 -7.25
CA LYS A 23 10.45 27.79 -7.99
C LYS A 23 11.63 26.91 -7.53
N ILE A 24 11.79 25.79 -8.21
CA ILE A 24 12.93 24.88 -7.95
C ILE A 24 14.04 25.29 -8.91
N PRO A 25 15.26 25.62 -8.42
CA PRO A 25 16.40 25.93 -9.26
C PRO A 25 16.66 24.82 -10.28
N GLY A 26 16.84 25.20 -11.56
CA GLY A 26 17.08 24.25 -12.66
C GLY A 26 15.83 23.67 -13.34
N ILE A 27 14.62 23.96 -12.85
CA ILE A 27 13.37 23.64 -13.55
C ILE A 27 12.92 24.87 -14.34
N ILE A 28 12.66 24.68 -15.64
CA ILE A 28 12.32 25.73 -16.59
C ILE A 28 10.79 25.77 -16.77
N PRO A 29 10.10 26.85 -16.40
CA PRO A 29 8.69 27.02 -16.74
C PRO A 29 8.52 27.11 -18.26
N CYS A 30 7.60 26.35 -18.83
CA CYS A 30 7.31 26.43 -20.25
C CYS A 30 5.84 26.09 -20.53
N GLU A 31 5.36 26.48 -21.70
CA GLU A 31 4.07 26.02 -22.18
C GLU A 31 4.23 24.71 -22.98
N ILE A 32 3.21 23.86 -22.93
CA ILE A 32 3.23 22.58 -23.64
C ILE A 32 3.52 22.73 -25.14
N ARG A 33 3.07 23.85 -25.73
CA ARG A 33 3.32 24.20 -27.14
C ARG A 33 4.81 24.39 -27.43
N ASP A 34 5.54 24.99 -26.48
CA ASP A 34 6.98 25.27 -26.65
C ASP A 34 7.82 23.98 -26.60
N ILE A 35 7.36 22.98 -25.84
CA ILE A 35 8.00 21.67 -25.82
C ILE A 35 7.70 20.91 -27.11
N LEU A 36 6.44 20.93 -27.54
CA LEU A 36 6.00 20.18 -28.71
C LEU A 36 6.54 20.77 -30.02
N SER A 37 6.66 22.11 -30.12
CA SER A 37 7.18 22.76 -31.31
C SER A 37 8.69 22.63 -31.49
N LYS A 38 9.47 22.50 -30.43
CA LYS A 38 10.92 22.37 -30.45
C LYS A 38 11.44 20.95 -30.70
N ASN A 39 10.61 19.95 -30.50
CA ASN A 39 10.97 18.53 -30.56
C ASN A 39 10.22 17.80 -31.69
N GLU A 40 10.14 18.40 -32.88
CA GLU A 40 9.70 17.63 -34.04
C GLU A 40 10.79 16.64 -34.45
N ILE A 41 10.80 15.48 -33.80
CA ILE A 41 11.47 14.30 -34.33
C ILE A 41 10.34 13.36 -34.81
N PRO A 42 9.92 13.50 -36.09
CA PRO A 42 8.75 12.76 -36.61
C PRO A 42 8.88 11.25 -36.49
N GLN A 43 10.12 10.75 -36.63
CA GLN A 43 10.42 9.31 -36.52
C GLN A 43 10.30 8.77 -35.09
N GLU A 44 10.77 9.50 -34.07
CA GLU A 44 10.67 9.09 -32.68
C GLU A 44 9.23 9.19 -32.17
N LYS A 45 8.51 10.22 -32.62
CA LYS A 45 7.07 10.35 -32.32
C LYS A 45 6.27 9.20 -32.90
N SER A 46 6.52 8.81 -34.14
CA SER A 46 5.87 7.66 -34.78
C SER A 46 6.26 6.35 -34.08
N ARG A 47 7.54 6.20 -33.70
CA ARG A 47 8.03 5.04 -32.94
C ARG A 47 7.41 4.97 -31.54
N PHE A 48 7.35 6.10 -30.82
CA PHE A 48 6.71 6.19 -29.51
C PHE A 48 5.21 5.86 -29.61
N LEU A 49 4.50 6.45 -30.57
CA LEU A 49 3.08 6.17 -30.81
C LEU A 49 2.83 4.73 -31.25
N SER A 50 3.74 4.12 -32.00
CA SER A 50 3.62 2.71 -32.38
C SER A 50 3.85 1.80 -31.19
N LEU A 51 4.84 2.07 -30.34
CA LEU A 51 5.08 1.37 -29.07
C LEU A 51 3.88 1.54 -28.12
N TYR A 52 3.40 2.77 -27.94
CA TYR A 52 2.24 3.06 -27.12
C TYR A 52 0.98 2.35 -27.61
N LYS A 53 0.73 2.34 -28.94
CA LYS A 53 -0.39 1.59 -29.54
C LYS A 53 -0.23 0.07 -29.42
N THR A 54 1.01 -0.43 -29.35
CA THR A 54 1.29 -1.87 -29.20
C THR A 54 1.14 -2.28 -27.74
N GLU A 55 1.54 -1.43 -26.77
CA GLU A 55 1.38 -1.68 -25.34
C GLU A 55 -0.07 -1.50 -24.85
N GLN A 56 -0.86 -0.65 -25.50
CA GLN A 56 -2.30 -0.50 -25.19
C GLN A 56 -3.17 -1.71 -25.59
N LYS A 57 -2.59 -2.76 -26.14
CA LYS A 57 -3.31 -4.00 -26.45
C LYS A 57 -3.53 -4.94 -25.25
N HIS A 58 -3.28 -4.50 -24.02
CA HIS A 58 -3.96 -5.14 -22.90
C HIS A 58 -5.43 -4.80 -23.01
N SER A 59 -6.21 -5.75 -23.50
CA SER A 59 -7.63 -5.55 -23.71
C SER A 59 -8.28 -5.14 -22.39
N GLU A 60 -9.33 -4.35 -22.46
CA GLU A 60 -10.17 -4.01 -21.29
C GLU A 60 -10.53 -5.27 -20.49
N GLN A 61 -10.63 -6.40 -21.19
CA GLN A 61 -10.85 -7.73 -20.60
C GLN A 61 -9.67 -8.23 -19.74
N GLU A 62 -8.42 -8.05 -20.19
CA GLU A 62 -7.24 -8.46 -19.41
C GLU A 62 -7.07 -7.59 -18.16
N PHE A 63 -7.31 -6.29 -18.27
CA PHE A 63 -7.33 -5.40 -17.13
C PHE A 63 -8.42 -5.78 -16.12
N SER A 64 -9.63 -6.00 -16.61
CA SER A 64 -10.76 -6.45 -15.77
C SER A 64 -10.46 -7.79 -15.09
N ALA A 65 -9.86 -8.74 -15.81
CA ALA A 65 -9.44 -10.02 -15.24
C ALA A 65 -8.37 -9.84 -14.14
N ALA A 66 -7.36 -9.00 -14.37
CA ALA A 66 -6.33 -8.70 -13.39
C ALA A 66 -6.90 -8.04 -12.12
N VAL A 67 -7.83 -7.10 -12.28
CA VAL A 67 -8.54 -6.46 -11.15
C VAL A 67 -9.36 -7.47 -10.36
N LYS A 68 -10.06 -8.41 -11.03
CA LYS A 68 -10.81 -9.48 -10.34
C LYS A 68 -9.91 -10.39 -9.52
N ILE A 69 -8.76 -10.81 -10.09
CA ILE A 69 -7.77 -11.63 -9.37
C ILE A 69 -7.24 -10.86 -8.15
N PHE A 70 -6.84 -9.61 -8.33
CA PHE A 70 -6.34 -8.76 -7.26
C PHE A 70 -7.38 -8.59 -6.13
N ASN A 71 -8.62 -8.30 -6.48
CA ASN A 71 -9.71 -8.17 -5.51
C ASN A 71 -9.98 -9.49 -4.76
N SER A 72 -9.90 -10.63 -5.45
CA SER A 72 -10.03 -11.94 -4.82
C SER A 72 -8.91 -12.22 -3.82
N GLU A 73 -7.65 -11.91 -4.18
CA GLU A 73 -6.49 -12.03 -3.29
C GLU A 73 -6.63 -11.12 -2.05
N LEU A 74 -7.04 -9.88 -2.24
CA LEU A 74 -7.29 -8.95 -1.14
C LEU A 74 -8.42 -9.43 -0.22
N ALA A 75 -9.50 -9.97 -0.78
CA ALA A 75 -10.61 -10.50 0.02
C ALA A 75 -10.19 -11.69 0.89
N GLU A 76 -9.31 -12.55 0.40
CA GLU A 76 -8.74 -13.65 1.18
C GLU A 76 -7.85 -13.14 2.31
N LEU A 77 -6.94 -12.21 2.01
CA LEU A 77 -6.08 -11.59 3.03
C LEU A 77 -6.88 -10.83 4.09
N LYS A 78 -7.98 -10.17 3.69
CA LYS A 78 -8.91 -9.53 4.63
C LYS A 78 -9.48 -10.53 5.63
N LYS A 79 -9.97 -11.69 5.16
CA LYS A 79 -10.54 -12.72 6.03
C LYS A 79 -9.53 -13.22 7.07
N ILE A 80 -8.26 -13.40 6.66
CA ILE A 80 -7.21 -13.84 7.57
C ILE A 80 -6.88 -12.73 8.57
N ALA A 81 -6.83 -11.47 8.13
CA ALA A 81 -6.59 -10.34 9.01
C ALA A 81 -7.72 -10.18 10.05
N GLU A 82 -8.99 -10.29 9.64
CA GLU A 82 -10.15 -10.28 10.55
C GLU A 82 -10.09 -11.42 11.57
N LYS A 83 -9.73 -12.63 11.11
CA LYS A 83 -9.52 -13.77 12.00
C LYS A 83 -8.41 -13.50 13.02
N ASN A 84 -7.25 -13.01 12.56
CA ASN A 84 -6.11 -12.72 13.43
C ASN A 84 -6.44 -11.64 14.47
N ALA A 85 -7.16 -10.59 14.07
CA ALA A 85 -7.64 -9.56 14.99
C ALA A 85 -8.61 -10.13 16.04
N LEU A 86 -9.55 -10.95 15.62
CA LEU A 86 -10.54 -11.56 16.53
C LEU A 86 -9.90 -12.54 17.51
N GLU A 87 -9.05 -13.45 17.04
CA GLU A 87 -8.40 -14.44 17.90
C GLU A 87 -7.46 -13.78 18.92
N SER A 88 -6.65 -12.80 18.47
CA SER A 88 -5.80 -12.05 19.41
C SER A 88 -6.60 -11.23 20.43
N LYS A 89 -7.77 -10.71 20.04
CA LYS A 89 -8.68 -10.04 20.99
C LYS A 89 -9.23 -11.01 22.04
N LYS A 90 -9.55 -12.24 21.66
CA LYS A 90 -9.98 -13.28 22.62
C LYS A 90 -8.87 -13.60 23.62
N LEU A 91 -7.60 -13.68 23.18
CA LEU A 91 -6.45 -13.91 24.07
C LEU A 91 -6.30 -12.81 25.13
N ILE A 92 -6.63 -11.56 24.81
CA ILE A 92 -6.59 -10.45 25.77
C ILE A 92 -7.64 -10.64 26.87
N LEU A 93 -8.80 -11.20 26.53
CA LEU A 93 -9.91 -11.42 27.46
C LEU A 93 -9.73 -12.68 28.29
N GLN A 94 -8.92 -13.61 27.85
CA GLN A 94 -8.62 -14.87 28.57
C GLN A 94 -7.51 -14.63 29.57
N ASN A 95 -7.86 -14.46 30.85
CA ASN A 95 -6.91 -14.16 31.94
C ASN A 95 -6.10 -15.37 32.44
N ALA A 96 -6.31 -16.57 31.91
CA ALA A 96 -5.81 -17.82 32.50
C ALA A 96 -4.84 -18.63 31.61
N LEU A 97 -4.46 -18.10 30.43
CA LEU A 97 -3.54 -18.82 29.53
C LEU A 97 -2.06 -18.57 29.92
N PRO A 98 -1.21 -19.63 29.84
CA PRO A 98 0.23 -19.48 29.99
C PRO A 98 0.81 -18.51 28.94
N GLU A 99 1.81 -17.71 29.33
CA GLU A 99 2.44 -16.72 28.44
C GLU A 99 3.01 -17.36 27.18
N GLU A 100 3.60 -18.54 27.31
CA GLU A 100 4.16 -19.32 26.21
C GLU A 100 3.10 -19.68 25.15
N GLU A 101 1.92 -20.08 25.60
CA GLU A 101 0.80 -20.45 24.72
C GLU A 101 0.26 -19.23 23.96
N ILE A 102 0.18 -18.08 24.63
CA ILE A 102 -0.21 -16.82 23.99
C ILE A 102 0.82 -16.44 22.91
N PHE A 103 2.11 -16.51 23.25
CA PHE A 103 3.19 -16.18 22.30
C PHE A 103 3.16 -17.09 21.08
N GLN A 104 3.04 -18.39 21.29
CA GLN A 104 3.00 -19.38 20.21
C GLN A 104 1.76 -19.20 19.31
N THR A 105 0.61 -18.86 19.91
CA THR A 105 -0.60 -18.58 19.16
C THR A 105 -0.44 -17.34 18.28
N LEU A 106 0.09 -16.24 18.81
CA LEU A 106 0.36 -15.02 18.01
C LEU A 106 1.32 -15.30 16.86
N GLN A 107 2.37 -16.07 17.10
CA GLN A 107 3.34 -16.46 16.08
C GLN A 107 2.68 -17.30 14.97
N ASN A 108 1.83 -18.25 15.33
CA ASN A 108 1.11 -19.07 14.36
C ASN A 108 0.13 -18.24 13.51
N LEU A 109 -0.57 -17.28 14.13
CA LEU A 109 -1.46 -16.36 13.43
C LEU A 109 -0.67 -15.47 12.44
N GLU A 110 0.48 -14.93 12.85
CA GLU A 110 1.33 -14.13 11.98
C GLU A 110 1.89 -14.94 10.82
N ASN A 111 2.42 -16.14 11.09
CA ASN A 111 2.97 -17.03 10.07
C ASN A 111 1.89 -17.44 9.06
N SER A 112 0.66 -17.72 9.50
CA SER A 112 -0.44 -18.05 8.59
C SER A 112 -0.75 -16.91 7.63
N PHE A 113 -0.76 -15.66 8.12
CA PHE A 113 -0.97 -14.50 7.28
C PHE A 113 0.19 -14.29 6.30
N LEU A 114 1.44 -14.34 6.78
CA LEU A 114 2.62 -14.14 5.96
C LEU A 114 2.77 -15.21 4.88
N THR A 115 2.43 -16.46 5.18
CA THR A 115 2.47 -17.57 4.21
C THR A 115 1.50 -17.33 3.07
N VAL A 116 0.27 -16.94 3.36
CA VAL A 116 -0.72 -16.65 2.31
C VAL A 116 -0.33 -15.39 1.55
N ALA A 117 0.11 -14.34 2.24
CA ALA A 117 0.57 -13.11 1.60
C ALA A 117 1.75 -13.36 0.63
N ALA A 118 2.72 -14.20 1.02
CA ALA A 118 3.88 -14.52 0.19
C ALA A 118 3.52 -15.27 -1.11
N GLN A 119 2.41 -16.00 -1.13
CA GLN A 119 1.90 -16.68 -2.32
C GLN A 119 1.19 -15.76 -3.30
N LYS A 120 0.87 -14.51 -2.89
CA LYS A 120 0.12 -13.56 -3.68
C LYS A 120 1.05 -12.58 -4.38
N LYS A 121 0.70 -12.20 -5.61
CA LYS A 121 1.41 -11.15 -6.37
C LYS A 121 1.28 -9.77 -5.72
N SER A 122 0.32 -9.60 -4.81
CA SER A 122 0.04 -8.38 -4.07
C SER A 122 0.93 -8.17 -2.83
N LEU A 123 1.92 -9.02 -2.55
CA LEU A 123 2.75 -8.94 -1.34
C LEU A 123 3.42 -7.58 -1.14
N ASP A 124 4.00 -7.01 -2.21
CA ASP A 124 4.67 -5.71 -2.11
C ASP A 124 3.69 -4.57 -1.84
N PHE A 125 2.49 -4.66 -2.39
CA PHE A 125 1.40 -3.74 -2.10
C PHE A 125 0.97 -3.84 -0.63
N MET A 126 0.94 -5.05 -0.07
CA MET A 126 0.58 -5.26 1.34
C MET A 126 1.52 -4.55 2.31
N LYS A 127 2.82 -4.44 1.99
CA LYS A 127 3.80 -3.70 2.83
C LYS A 127 3.39 -2.24 3.03
N VAL A 128 2.76 -1.63 2.02
CA VAL A 128 2.28 -0.24 2.07
C VAL A 128 1.03 -0.09 2.94
N LEU A 129 0.29 -1.18 3.15
CA LEU A 129 -0.95 -1.17 3.94
C LEU A 129 -0.71 -1.31 5.44
N PHE A 130 0.47 -1.80 5.87
CA PHE A 130 0.77 -1.92 7.30
C PHE A 130 0.81 -0.54 7.96
N PRO A 131 0.25 -0.43 9.19
CA PRO A 131 0.28 0.84 9.92
C PRO A 131 1.69 1.21 10.32
N THR A 132 2.01 2.51 10.30
CA THR A 132 3.20 3.03 10.96
C THR A 132 3.08 2.84 12.48
N GLU A 133 4.20 2.88 13.20
CA GLU A 133 4.20 2.74 14.67
C GLU A 133 3.25 3.72 15.36
N LYS A 134 3.24 4.97 14.89
CA LYS A 134 2.34 6.01 15.41
C LYS A 134 0.86 5.64 15.23
N LEU A 135 0.49 5.21 14.02
CA LEU A 135 -0.89 4.80 13.72
C LEU A 135 -1.28 3.54 14.49
N LEU A 136 -0.34 2.60 14.64
CA LEU A 136 -0.56 1.38 15.40
C LEU A 136 -0.82 1.70 16.88
N LYS A 137 -0.03 2.60 17.47
CA LYS A 137 -0.23 3.05 18.86
C LYS A 137 -1.62 3.69 19.02
N GLN A 138 -1.99 4.63 18.15
CA GLN A 138 -3.31 5.27 18.18
C GLN A 138 -4.46 4.26 18.04
N LYS A 139 -4.34 3.29 17.12
CA LYS A 139 -5.36 2.26 16.93
C LYS A 139 -5.45 1.31 18.14
N THR A 140 -4.30 1.00 18.76
CA THR A 140 -4.27 0.18 19.99
C THR A 140 -4.98 0.87 21.14
N GLU A 141 -4.72 2.15 21.37
CA GLU A 141 -5.38 2.97 22.39
C GLU A 141 -6.89 3.10 22.13
N GLN A 142 -7.27 3.25 20.85
CA GLN A 142 -8.68 3.31 20.47
C GLN A 142 -9.44 2.01 20.73
N LEU A 143 -8.83 0.86 20.44
CA LEU A 143 -9.47 -0.45 20.63
C LEU A 143 -9.38 -0.95 22.08
N PHE A 144 -8.33 -0.55 22.78
CA PHE A 144 -8.02 -0.96 24.15
C PHE A 144 -7.62 0.26 24.98
N PRO A 145 -8.58 1.10 25.43
CA PRO A 145 -8.28 2.34 26.16
C PRO A 145 -7.42 2.14 27.41
N GLU A 146 -7.50 0.96 28.05
CA GLU A 146 -6.72 0.61 29.24
C GLU A 146 -5.38 -0.06 28.91
N SER A 147 -4.94 -0.03 27.64
CA SER A 147 -3.72 -0.75 27.21
C SER A 147 -2.44 -0.30 27.92
N GLU A 148 -2.41 0.92 28.47
CA GLU A 148 -1.29 1.40 29.28
C GLU A 148 -1.10 0.60 30.58
N ASN A 149 -2.18 0.07 31.12
CA ASN A 149 -2.17 -0.75 32.35
C ASN A 149 -1.93 -2.23 32.09
N PHE A 150 -1.80 -2.63 30.84
CA PHE A 150 -1.58 -4.04 30.48
C PHE A 150 -0.16 -4.50 30.80
N SER A 151 -0.02 -5.78 31.15
CA SER A 151 1.28 -6.43 31.18
C SER A 151 1.97 -6.34 29.79
N PRO A 152 3.31 -6.46 29.72
CA PRO A 152 4.02 -6.38 28.44
C PRO A 152 3.47 -7.32 27.37
N LEU A 153 3.15 -8.55 27.74
CA LEU A 153 2.58 -9.53 26.81
C LEU A 153 1.17 -9.16 26.38
N LYS A 154 0.32 -8.76 27.29
CA LYS A 154 -1.05 -8.31 26.98
C LYS A 154 -1.03 -7.07 26.09
N ARG A 155 -0.10 -6.15 26.30
CA ARG A 155 0.11 -4.96 25.46
C ARG A 155 0.56 -5.37 24.05
N LYS A 156 1.49 -6.32 23.94
CA LYS A 156 1.92 -6.88 22.64
C LYS A 156 0.76 -7.53 21.90
N THR A 157 -0.08 -8.29 22.60
CA THR A 157 -1.28 -8.93 22.03
C THR A 157 -2.30 -7.89 21.57
N ALA A 158 -2.50 -6.81 22.33
CA ALA A 158 -3.38 -5.70 21.95
C ALA A 158 -2.87 -4.98 20.69
N SER A 159 -1.58 -4.72 20.62
CA SER A 159 -0.94 -4.12 19.43
C SER A 159 -1.05 -5.03 18.20
N PHE A 160 -0.90 -6.34 18.39
CA PHE A 160 -1.10 -7.34 17.32
C PHE A 160 -2.56 -7.32 16.81
N SER A 161 -3.53 -7.33 17.71
CA SER A 161 -4.94 -7.23 17.36
C SER A 161 -5.24 -5.94 16.58
N ALA A 162 -4.73 -4.80 17.06
CA ALA A 162 -4.91 -3.51 16.40
C ALA A 162 -4.26 -3.45 15.01
N LYS A 163 -3.10 -4.08 14.82
CA LYS A 163 -2.41 -4.20 13.52
C LYS A 163 -3.30 -4.88 12.49
N TYR A 164 -3.88 -6.01 12.84
CA TYR A 164 -4.70 -6.78 11.91
C TYR A 164 -6.10 -6.21 11.70
N ASP A 165 -6.69 -5.58 12.71
CA ASP A 165 -7.94 -4.84 12.57
C ASP A 165 -7.77 -3.65 11.60
N PHE A 166 -6.69 -2.88 11.76
CA PHE A 166 -6.36 -1.79 10.83
C PHE A 166 -6.17 -2.29 9.40
N LEU A 167 -5.46 -3.40 9.23
CA LEU A 167 -5.20 -3.98 7.91
C LEU A 167 -6.50 -4.44 7.25
N ALA A 168 -7.37 -5.13 7.97
CA ALA A 168 -8.69 -5.57 7.49
C ALA A 168 -9.56 -4.38 7.06
N GLU A 169 -9.58 -3.30 7.85
CA GLU A 169 -10.28 -2.05 7.54
C GLU A 169 -9.75 -1.40 6.25
N LYS A 170 -8.43 -1.29 6.11
CA LYS A 170 -7.80 -0.73 4.90
C LYS A 170 -8.11 -1.53 3.65
N ILE A 171 -7.99 -2.85 3.71
CA ILE A 171 -8.34 -3.74 2.60
C ILE A 171 -9.83 -3.61 2.26
N SER A 172 -10.70 -3.55 3.27
CA SER A 172 -12.14 -3.36 3.05
C SER A 172 -12.44 -2.06 2.29
N ASN A 173 -11.76 -0.98 2.63
CA ASN A 173 -11.92 0.31 1.96
C ASN A 173 -11.44 0.28 0.50
N ILE A 174 -10.37 -0.46 0.20
CA ILE A 174 -9.88 -0.65 -1.17
C ILE A 174 -10.89 -1.46 -1.98
N LEU A 175 -11.38 -2.58 -1.45
CA LEU A 175 -12.37 -3.42 -2.11
C LEU A 175 -13.67 -2.68 -2.40
N LYS A 176 -14.14 -1.83 -1.48
CA LYS A 176 -15.32 -0.96 -1.70
C LYS A 176 -15.10 0.02 -2.84
N LYS A 177 -13.91 0.65 -2.91
CA LYS A 177 -13.58 1.60 -3.99
C LYS A 177 -13.44 0.91 -5.33
N SER A 178 -12.82 -0.27 -5.39
CA SER A 178 -12.68 -1.03 -6.63
C SER A 178 -14.00 -1.56 -7.17
N ALA A 179 -14.99 -1.83 -6.30
CA ALA A 179 -16.34 -2.24 -6.72
C ALA A 179 -17.13 -1.12 -7.42
N ILE A 180 -16.75 0.15 -7.24
CA ILE A 180 -17.37 1.30 -7.91
C ILE A 180 -16.81 1.47 -9.34
N LEU A 181 -15.64 0.88 -9.62
CA LEU A 181 -14.97 0.98 -10.92
C LEU A 181 -15.33 -0.17 -11.89
N ASN A 182 -16.13 -1.12 -11.46
CA ASN A 182 -16.68 -2.23 -12.24
C ASN A 182 -18.19 -2.01 -12.51
#